data_0533819e9b9aef5e29be935475296f60
#
_entry.id   0533819e9b9aef5e29be935475296f60
#
_cell.length_a   1.000
_cell.length_b   1.000
_cell.length_c   1.000
_cell.angle_alpha   90.00
_cell.angle_beta   90.00
_cell.angle_gamma   90.00
#
_symmetry.space_group_name_H-M   'P 1'
#
loop_
_entity.id
_entity.type
_entity.pdbx_description
1 polymer ?
#
loop_
_entity_poly.entity_id
_entity_poly.type
_entity_poly.pdbx_seq_one_letter_code
_entity_poly.pdbx_strand_id
1 'polypeptide(L)'
;LTTEYALRGKMRNSIVYSSSVPVLVDFSKIPDDVFVNFVVSPSGDSSLTVSEVVYRIKNQETKLRGHFKVEYGVPFKMDFGMITLNKNPYYYSEKGWTKPEVVTKRSLAATTNMFKSRFTASSQDSNKRMSDVLTLSVTDYNINRADDLINTLITVYNEKWVIDNNKMAASTSVFIEDRLSAIEAELNKVDNTITNYKAKNKMPSVDEASKMYTSQASDIARQIRELESQLSVAKYLRNFMANSVDNNTLIPLPSGINSTAISSQVTEYNNLLLNRNSLIAVSSEKNPMVKDLAESLAAMRAAIVSSVDNQVATLEEQIAFAVTQQTQTENKIAQNPSQA
;
A
#
# COMPACT_ATOMS: atom_id res chain seq x y z
N LEU A 1 3.75 -23.38 -0.09
CA LEU A 1 2.69 -24.00 -0.92
C LEU A 1 3.16 -24.39 -2.34
N THR A 2 4.40 -24.06 -2.74
CA THR A 2 4.97 -24.46 -4.04
C THR A 2 5.19 -25.96 -4.15
N THR A 3 5.26 -26.67 -3.02
CA THR A 3 5.34 -28.13 -2.95
C THR A 3 3.99 -28.71 -2.54
N GLU A 4 3.50 -29.65 -3.33
CA GLU A 4 2.29 -30.41 -3.09
C GLU A 4 2.64 -31.86 -2.79
N TYR A 5 2.03 -32.40 -1.77
CA TYR A 5 2.21 -33.78 -1.32
C TYR A 5 0.91 -34.57 -1.48
N ALA A 6 1.02 -35.80 -1.96
CA ALA A 6 -0.14 -36.67 -2.07
C ALA A 6 0.24 -38.11 -1.76
N LEU A 7 -0.57 -38.83 -1.02
CA LEU A 7 -0.42 -40.27 -0.83
C LEU A 7 -1.00 -41.01 -2.03
N ARG A 8 -0.23 -41.94 -2.57
CA ARG A 8 -0.63 -42.74 -3.73
C ARG A 8 -1.78 -43.71 -3.38
N GLY A 9 -2.89 -43.56 -4.06
CA GLY A 9 -4.05 -44.45 -3.93
C GLY A 9 -4.13 -45.41 -5.09
N LYS A 10 -5.00 -46.44 -4.98
CA LYS A 10 -5.22 -47.43 -6.06
C LYS A 10 -5.88 -46.81 -7.30
N MET A 11 -6.79 -45.82 -7.12
CA MET A 11 -7.52 -45.18 -8.22
C MET A 11 -7.13 -43.70 -8.38
N ARG A 12 -6.88 -43.01 -7.28
CA ARG A 12 -6.47 -41.60 -7.28
C ARG A 12 -5.53 -41.28 -6.11
N ASN A 13 -4.71 -40.28 -6.26
CA ASN A 13 -3.87 -39.77 -5.18
C ASN A 13 -4.70 -38.91 -4.22
N SER A 14 -4.41 -39.02 -2.93
CA SER A 14 -5.05 -38.19 -1.88
C SER A 14 -4.07 -37.11 -1.45
N ILE A 15 -4.43 -35.84 -1.66
CA ILE A 15 -3.60 -34.71 -1.26
C ILE A 15 -3.53 -34.66 0.27
N VAL A 16 -2.31 -34.60 0.78
CA VAL A 16 -1.99 -34.47 2.20
C VAL A 16 -1.30 -33.15 2.46
N TYR A 17 -1.45 -32.64 3.67
CA TYR A 17 -0.93 -31.33 4.06
C TYR A 17 -0.53 -31.31 5.54
N SER A 18 0.48 -30.48 5.91
CA SER A 18 0.93 -30.29 7.28
C SER A 18 1.29 -31.59 8.00
N SER A 19 0.64 -31.92 9.12
CA SER A 19 0.92 -33.11 9.93
C SER A 19 0.58 -34.45 9.25
N SER A 20 -0.15 -34.42 8.12
CA SER A 20 -0.49 -35.64 7.37
C SER A 20 0.56 -35.99 6.31
N VAL A 21 1.62 -35.19 6.14
CA VAL A 21 2.72 -35.42 5.20
C VAL A 21 3.80 -36.22 5.90
N PRO A 22 4.19 -37.43 5.42
CA PRO A 22 5.22 -38.24 6.04
C PRO A 22 6.62 -37.66 5.94
N VAL A 23 6.99 -37.14 4.75
CA VAL A 23 8.31 -36.64 4.42
C VAL A 23 8.23 -35.25 3.83
N LEU A 24 8.98 -34.34 4.40
CA LEU A 24 9.13 -32.99 3.90
C LEU A 24 10.37 -32.90 2.99
N VAL A 25 10.20 -32.37 1.79
CA VAL A 25 11.30 -32.19 0.85
C VAL A 25 11.75 -30.75 0.82
N ASP A 26 13.02 -30.53 1.07
CA ASP A 26 13.65 -29.21 0.91
C ASP A 26 14.13 -29.04 -0.53
N PHE A 27 13.59 -28.03 -1.19
CA PHE A 27 13.92 -27.59 -2.54
C PHE A 27 14.66 -26.24 -2.56
N SER A 28 15.19 -25.78 -1.45
CA SER A 28 15.82 -24.44 -1.32
C SER A 28 16.98 -24.22 -2.30
N LYS A 29 17.63 -25.29 -2.74
CA LYS A 29 18.75 -25.26 -3.71
C LYS A 29 18.33 -25.53 -5.16
N ILE A 30 17.02 -25.47 -5.45
CA ILE A 30 16.48 -25.67 -6.79
C ILE A 30 15.81 -24.36 -7.25
N PRO A 31 16.13 -23.87 -8.46
CA PRO A 31 15.48 -22.68 -9.02
C PRO A 31 13.98 -22.80 -9.03
N ASP A 32 13.28 -21.64 -8.86
CA ASP A 32 11.83 -21.62 -8.77
C ASP A 32 11.15 -22.15 -10.03
N ASP A 33 11.68 -21.85 -11.20
CA ASP A 33 11.16 -22.22 -12.51
C ASP A 33 11.24 -23.71 -12.84
N VAL A 34 11.98 -24.49 -12.04
CA VAL A 34 12.11 -25.94 -12.23
C VAL A 34 10.90 -26.66 -11.65
N PHE A 35 10.15 -27.34 -12.52
CA PHE A 35 9.13 -28.28 -12.11
C PHE A 35 9.75 -29.62 -11.77
N VAL A 36 9.33 -30.23 -10.65
CA VAL A 36 9.78 -31.56 -10.23
C VAL A 36 8.60 -32.37 -9.72
N ASN A 37 8.53 -33.63 -10.14
CA ASN A 37 7.57 -34.62 -9.62
C ASN A 37 8.29 -35.95 -9.43
N PHE A 38 8.11 -36.58 -8.28
CA PHE A 38 8.65 -37.91 -8.00
C PHE A 38 7.86 -38.60 -6.90
N VAL A 39 8.13 -39.88 -6.75
CA VAL A 39 7.49 -40.73 -5.74
C VAL A 39 8.54 -41.13 -4.69
N VAL A 40 8.18 -40.97 -3.41
CA VAL A 40 8.96 -41.38 -2.26
C VAL A 40 8.26 -42.55 -1.59
N SER A 41 9.02 -43.60 -1.31
CA SER A 41 8.56 -44.81 -0.61
C SER A 41 9.47 -45.12 0.57
N PRO A 42 8.92 -45.62 1.70
CA PRO A 42 9.75 -46.07 2.81
C PRO A 42 10.57 -47.31 2.35
N SER A 43 11.85 -47.33 2.70
CA SER A 43 12.75 -48.43 2.35
C SER A 43 13.46 -49.03 3.58
N GLY A 44 13.04 -48.65 4.78
CA GLY A 44 13.60 -49.01 6.09
C GLY A 44 13.45 -47.87 7.08
N ASP A 45 13.96 -48.01 8.28
CA ASP A 45 13.82 -47.03 9.35
C ASP A 45 14.54 -45.69 9.07
N SER A 46 15.65 -45.72 8.35
CA SER A 46 16.52 -44.57 8.06
C SER A 46 16.65 -44.23 6.58
N SER A 47 16.08 -45.03 5.69
CA SER A 47 16.24 -44.86 4.24
C SER A 47 14.93 -44.81 3.48
N LEU A 48 14.96 -44.09 2.39
CA LEU A 48 13.87 -43.82 1.47
C LEU A 48 14.24 -44.25 0.07
N THR A 49 13.26 -44.61 -0.72
CA THR A 49 13.43 -44.83 -2.16
C THR A 49 12.72 -43.74 -2.95
N VAL A 50 13.44 -42.99 -3.74
CA VAL A 50 12.92 -42.03 -4.71
C VAL A 50 12.81 -42.72 -6.08
N SER A 51 11.68 -42.61 -6.71
CA SER A 51 11.39 -43.25 -8.00
C SER A 51 10.47 -42.37 -8.87
N GLU A 52 10.29 -42.74 -10.11
CA GLU A 52 9.39 -42.06 -11.07
C GLU A 52 9.69 -40.54 -11.17
N VAL A 53 10.97 -40.20 -11.23
CA VAL A 53 11.39 -38.79 -11.24
C VAL A 53 11.13 -38.17 -12.60
N VAL A 54 10.31 -37.11 -12.61
CA VAL A 54 10.04 -36.27 -13.78
C VAL A 54 10.37 -34.84 -13.42
N TYR A 55 11.20 -34.18 -14.20
CA TYR A 55 11.47 -32.78 -14.02
C TYR A 55 11.42 -32.00 -15.34
N ARG A 56 11.17 -30.71 -15.26
CA ARG A 56 11.10 -29.81 -16.41
C ARG A 56 11.93 -28.56 -16.15
N ILE A 57 12.89 -28.31 -17.05
CA ILE A 57 13.72 -27.12 -17.07
C ILE A 57 13.54 -26.45 -18.44
N LYS A 58 13.21 -25.16 -18.48
CA LYS A 58 13.03 -24.39 -19.74
C LYS A 58 12.16 -25.12 -20.78
N ASN A 59 11.01 -25.66 -20.34
CA ASN A 59 10.06 -26.42 -21.17
C ASN A 59 10.56 -27.81 -21.70
N GLN A 60 11.74 -28.26 -21.35
CA GLN A 60 12.17 -29.63 -21.63
C GLN A 60 11.83 -30.55 -20.46
N GLU A 61 10.97 -31.56 -20.72
CA GLU A 61 10.63 -32.59 -19.74
C GLU A 61 11.59 -33.77 -19.86
N THR A 62 12.13 -34.13 -18.72
CA THR A 62 13.05 -35.31 -18.61
C THR A 62 12.51 -36.28 -17.59
N LYS A 63 12.54 -37.58 -17.91
CA LYS A 63 12.12 -38.66 -17.02
C LYS A 63 13.35 -39.52 -16.68
N LEU A 64 13.68 -39.58 -15.39
CA LEU A 64 14.75 -40.45 -14.91
C LEU A 64 14.15 -41.82 -14.58
N ARG A 65 14.74 -42.86 -15.17
CA ARG A 65 14.41 -44.27 -14.87
C ARG A 65 15.32 -44.77 -13.75
N GLY A 66 14.75 -45.42 -12.75
CA GLY A 66 15.49 -46.01 -11.66
C GLY A 66 14.87 -45.78 -10.29
N HIS A 67 15.50 -46.43 -9.31
CA HIS A 67 15.15 -46.28 -7.89
C HIS A 67 16.41 -45.76 -7.20
N PHE A 68 16.29 -44.61 -6.54
CA PHE A 68 17.39 -43.95 -5.85
C PHE A 68 17.22 -44.14 -4.35
N LYS A 69 18.14 -44.77 -3.69
CA LYS A 69 18.14 -44.90 -2.23
C LYS A 69 18.68 -43.62 -1.61
N VAL A 70 17.94 -42.99 -0.72
CA VAL A 70 18.25 -41.74 -0.09
C VAL A 70 18.07 -41.88 1.41
N GLU A 71 18.92 -41.22 2.21
CA GLU A 71 18.82 -41.18 3.66
C GLU A 71 18.14 -39.89 4.13
N TYR A 72 17.43 -39.94 5.25
CA TYR A 72 16.80 -38.76 5.84
C TYR A 72 17.84 -37.72 6.24
N GLY A 73 17.59 -36.45 5.91
CA GLY A 73 18.42 -35.32 6.27
C GLY A 73 19.73 -35.19 5.46
N VAL A 74 20.02 -36.14 4.60
CA VAL A 74 21.24 -36.11 3.77
C VAL A 74 20.92 -35.46 2.42
N PRO A 75 21.65 -34.40 2.02
CA PRO A 75 21.47 -33.78 0.71
C PRO A 75 21.81 -34.78 -0.42
N PHE A 76 20.87 -34.95 -1.33
CA PHE A 76 20.99 -35.84 -2.47
C PHE A 76 21.01 -35.04 -3.78
N LYS A 77 22.05 -35.29 -4.60
CA LYS A 77 22.22 -34.57 -5.87
C LYS A 77 21.46 -35.28 -7.00
N MET A 78 20.64 -34.52 -7.70
CA MET A 78 19.94 -34.91 -8.92
C MET A 78 20.35 -33.99 -10.08
N ASP A 79 19.98 -34.33 -11.32
CA ASP A 79 20.30 -33.55 -12.52
C ASP A 79 19.66 -32.12 -12.48
N PHE A 80 18.54 -31.97 -11.78
CA PHE A 80 17.86 -30.72 -11.62
C PHE A 80 18.28 -29.91 -10.38
N GLY A 81 19.22 -30.43 -9.57
CA GLY A 81 19.73 -29.75 -8.38
C GLY A 81 19.84 -30.67 -7.16
N MET A 82 19.93 -30.11 -5.99
CA MET A 82 20.12 -30.84 -4.73
C MET A 82 18.80 -30.78 -3.93
N ILE A 83 18.35 -31.92 -3.45
CA ILE A 83 17.19 -32.08 -2.58
C ILE A 83 17.57 -32.70 -1.25
N THR A 84 16.85 -32.38 -0.19
CA THR A 84 16.98 -33.05 1.11
C THR A 84 15.62 -33.52 1.57
N LEU A 85 15.54 -34.79 1.94
CA LEU A 85 14.28 -35.37 2.42
C LEU A 85 14.34 -35.50 3.94
N ASN A 86 13.43 -34.81 4.62
CA ASN A 86 13.39 -34.74 6.08
C ASN A 86 12.15 -35.47 6.60
N LYS A 87 12.31 -36.21 7.69
CA LYS A 87 11.17 -36.80 8.40
C LYS A 87 10.31 -35.66 8.97
N ASN A 88 9.02 -35.69 8.73
CA ASN A 88 8.13 -34.72 9.36
C ASN A 88 7.92 -35.07 10.85
N PRO A 89 8.38 -34.24 11.79
CA PRO A 89 8.26 -34.52 13.23
C PRO A 89 6.82 -34.53 13.72
N TYR A 90 5.92 -33.90 12.99
CA TYR A 90 4.49 -33.82 13.32
C TYR A 90 3.62 -34.88 12.65
N TYR A 91 4.26 -35.75 11.84
CA TYR A 91 3.52 -36.82 11.18
C TYR A 91 3.04 -37.86 12.17
N TYR A 92 1.72 -38.06 12.16
CA TYR A 92 1.06 -39.08 12.96
C TYR A 92 0.21 -39.98 12.09
N SER A 93 0.35 -41.28 12.24
CA SER A 93 -0.51 -42.29 11.63
C SER A 93 -0.50 -43.55 12.50
N GLU A 94 -1.69 -44.06 12.84
CA GLU A 94 -1.85 -45.28 13.64
C GLU A 94 -1.19 -46.51 12.99
N LYS A 95 -1.14 -46.53 11.65
CA LYS A 95 -0.59 -47.64 10.86
C LYS A 95 0.83 -47.37 10.35
N GLY A 96 1.44 -46.26 10.78
CA GLY A 96 2.70 -45.77 10.21
C GLY A 96 2.56 -45.35 8.75
N TRP A 97 3.69 -45.00 8.15
CA TRP A 97 3.73 -44.61 6.74
C TRP A 97 3.86 -45.84 5.84
N THR A 98 2.81 -46.25 5.16
CA THR A 98 2.74 -47.46 4.34
C THR A 98 2.51 -47.19 2.85
N LYS A 99 2.00 -46.02 2.49
CA LYS A 99 1.68 -45.66 1.10
C LYS A 99 2.76 -44.76 0.50
N PRO A 100 3.18 -44.98 -0.76
CA PRO A 100 4.10 -44.07 -1.43
C PRO A 100 3.54 -42.64 -1.45
N GLU A 101 4.44 -41.70 -1.28
CA GLU A 101 4.15 -40.27 -1.31
C GLU A 101 4.59 -39.67 -2.64
N VAL A 102 3.70 -38.98 -3.31
CA VAL A 102 3.96 -38.23 -4.54
C VAL A 102 4.27 -36.80 -4.16
N VAL A 103 5.45 -36.34 -4.53
CA VAL A 103 5.92 -34.97 -4.27
C VAL A 103 5.94 -34.20 -5.58
N THR A 104 5.29 -33.06 -5.61
CA THR A 104 5.23 -32.19 -6.78
C THR A 104 5.66 -30.78 -6.41
N LYS A 105 6.79 -30.31 -6.95
CA LYS A 105 7.23 -28.91 -6.86
C LYS A 105 6.79 -28.16 -8.10
N ARG A 106 6.15 -27.00 -7.91
CA ARG A 106 5.80 -26.04 -8.96
C ARG A 106 6.48 -24.71 -8.72
N SER A 107 6.60 -23.88 -9.75
CA SER A 107 7.03 -22.49 -9.58
C SER A 107 6.01 -21.70 -8.75
N LEU A 108 6.48 -20.62 -8.10
CA LEU A 108 5.61 -19.71 -7.36
C LEU A 108 4.51 -19.15 -8.24
N ALA A 109 4.84 -18.74 -9.47
CA ALA A 109 3.87 -18.22 -10.43
C ALA A 109 2.80 -19.25 -10.80
N ALA A 110 3.18 -20.51 -11.09
CA ALA A 110 2.24 -21.57 -11.41
C ALA A 110 1.33 -21.92 -10.22
N THR A 111 1.91 -21.94 -9.01
CA THR A 111 1.15 -22.18 -7.77
C THR A 111 0.17 -21.04 -7.49
N THR A 112 0.61 -19.80 -7.63
CA THR A 112 -0.25 -18.62 -7.46
C THR A 112 -1.41 -18.63 -8.44
N ASN A 113 -1.16 -18.91 -9.72
CA ASN A 113 -2.22 -19.00 -10.73
C ASN A 113 -3.21 -20.13 -10.44
N MET A 114 -2.72 -21.27 -9.97
CA MET A 114 -3.57 -22.40 -9.55
C MET A 114 -4.50 -22.01 -8.39
N PHE A 115 -3.98 -21.38 -7.35
CA PHE A 115 -4.81 -20.93 -6.23
C PHE A 115 -5.71 -19.76 -6.59
N LYS A 116 -5.24 -18.83 -7.43
CA LYS A 116 -6.05 -17.71 -7.92
C LYS A 116 -7.29 -18.19 -8.68
N SER A 117 -7.18 -19.26 -9.47
CA SER A 117 -8.34 -19.83 -10.18
C SER A 117 -9.35 -20.55 -9.27
N ARG A 118 -8.95 -20.88 -8.04
CA ARG A 118 -9.78 -21.57 -7.03
C ARG A 118 -10.28 -20.62 -5.93
N PHE A 119 -9.83 -19.38 -5.96
CA PHE A 119 -10.19 -18.34 -5.00
C PHE A 119 -11.26 -17.44 -5.59
N THR A 120 -12.27 -17.13 -4.80
CA THR A 120 -13.29 -16.13 -5.13
C THR A 120 -13.48 -15.17 -3.96
N ALA A 121 -13.58 -13.90 -4.29
CA ALA A 121 -13.97 -12.86 -3.36
C ALA A 121 -15.25 -12.20 -3.89
N SER A 122 -16.30 -12.17 -3.10
CA SER A 122 -17.58 -11.57 -3.46
C SER A 122 -18.06 -10.63 -2.35
N SER A 123 -18.56 -9.46 -2.74
CA SER A 123 -19.29 -8.56 -1.86
C SER A 123 -20.76 -9.00 -1.81
N GLN A 124 -21.34 -9.06 -0.62
CA GLN A 124 -22.78 -9.26 -0.47
C GLN A 124 -23.51 -7.95 -0.77
N ASP A 125 -23.91 -7.79 -2.01
CA ASP A 125 -24.78 -6.69 -2.44
C ASP A 125 -26.23 -7.01 -2.06
N SER A 126 -26.70 -6.52 -0.93
CA SER A 126 -28.11 -6.50 -0.62
C SER A 126 -28.65 -5.07 -0.74
N ASN A 127 -29.39 -4.83 -1.82
CA ASN A 127 -30.21 -3.62 -2.02
C ASN A 127 -29.44 -2.28 -2.06
N LYS A 128 -28.56 -2.06 -3.05
CA LYS A 128 -27.95 -0.76 -3.40
C LYS A 128 -27.13 -0.05 -2.29
N ARG A 129 -26.80 -0.73 -1.21
CA ARG A 129 -25.77 -0.27 -0.25
C ARG A 129 -24.56 -1.17 -0.40
N MET A 130 -23.40 -0.57 -0.67
CA MET A 130 -22.12 -1.31 -0.63
C MET A 130 -22.02 -1.96 0.75
N SER A 131 -21.96 -3.29 0.77
CA SER A 131 -21.72 -4.01 2.00
C SER A 131 -20.23 -3.96 2.31
N ASP A 132 -19.89 -3.55 3.52
CA ASP A 132 -18.50 -3.58 4.04
C ASP A 132 -18.01 -5.02 4.31
N VAL A 133 -18.81 -6.05 3.95
CA VAL A 133 -18.51 -7.45 4.17
C VAL A 133 -18.11 -8.12 2.87
N LEU A 134 -16.90 -8.69 2.87
CA LEU A 134 -16.38 -9.52 1.79
C LEU A 134 -16.45 -11.00 2.19
N THR A 135 -17.06 -11.80 1.34
CA THR A 135 -17.03 -13.27 1.45
C THR A 135 -15.85 -13.79 0.64
N LEU A 136 -14.92 -14.46 1.31
CA LEU A 136 -13.78 -15.12 0.69
C LEU A 136 -14.04 -16.62 0.65
N SER A 137 -13.85 -17.26 -0.50
CA SER A 137 -13.97 -18.72 -0.63
C SER A 137 -12.84 -19.30 -1.46
N VAL A 138 -12.38 -20.47 -1.02
CA VAL A 138 -11.35 -21.26 -1.69
C VAL A 138 -11.84 -22.69 -1.84
N THR A 139 -11.65 -23.25 -3.03
CA THR A 139 -11.92 -24.67 -3.28
C THR A 139 -10.61 -25.44 -3.31
N ASP A 140 -10.43 -26.36 -2.37
CA ASP A 140 -9.24 -27.21 -2.31
C ASP A 140 -9.60 -28.66 -1.94
N TYR A 141 -8.69 -29.60 -2.24
CA TYR A 141 -8.85 -31.01 -1.88
C TYR A 141 -8.49 -31.29 -0.42
N ASN A 142 -7.84 -30.35 0.26
CA ASN A 142 -7.47 -30.44 1.67
C ASN A 142 -7.96 -29.18 2.41
N ILE A 143 -8.84 -29.39 3.39
CA ILE A 143 -9.50 -28.30 4.11
C ILE A 143 -8.51 -27.46 4.91
N ASN A 144 -7.53 -28.10 5.57
CA ASN A 144 -6.52 -27.38 6.37
C ASN A 144 -5.65 -26.47 5.48
N ARG A 145 -5.35 -26.91 4.24
CA ARG A 145 -4.62 -26.10 3.27
C ARG A 145 -5.45 -24.91 2.77
N ALA A 146 -6.75 -25.09 2.60
CA ALA A 146 -7.66 -24.01 2.25
C ALA A 146 -7.77 -22.98 3.37
N ASP A 147 -7.91 -23.42 4.62
CA ASP A 147 -7.98 -22.56 5.79
C ASP A 147 -6.68 -21.76 5.98
N ASP A 148 -5.52 -22.41 5.89
CA ASP A 148 -4.22 -21.75 5.99
C ASP A 148 -4.04 -20.71 4.88
N LEU A 149 -4.51 -21.00 3.67
CA LEU A 149 -4.43 -20.07 2.55
C LEU A 149 -5.27 -18.80 2.81
N ILE A 150 -6.52 -18.96 3.27
CA ILE A 150 -7.41 -17.83 3.59
C ILE A 150 -6.83 -17.02 4.75
N ASN A 151 -6.43 -17.68 5.83
CA ASN A 151 -5.89 -17.00 7.02
C ASN A 151 -4.59 -16.25 6.70
N THR A 152 -3.70 -16.86 5.91
CA THR A 152 -2.47 -16.20 5.45
C THR A 152 -2.79 -15.00 4.56
N LEU A 153 -3.77 -15.13 3.65
CA LEU A 153 -4.19 -14.03 2.78
C LEU A 153 -4.72 -12.85 3.60
N ILE A 154 -5.56 -13.11 4.61
CA ILE A 154 -6.09 -12.09 5.51
C ILE A 154 -4.95 -11.41 6.28
N THR A 155 -4.00 -12.19 6.81
CA THR A 155 -2.85 -11.66 7.55
C THR A 155 -2.00 -10.74 6.67
N VAL A 156 -1.62 -11.20 5.47
CA VAL A 156 -0.82 -10.41 4.52
C VAL A 156 -1.58 -9.17 4.04
N TYR A 157 -2.90 -9.27 3.85
CA TYR A 157 -3.73 -8.11 3.51
C TYR A 157 -3.71 -7.06 4.63
N ASN A 158 -3.89 -7.49 5.88
CA ASN A 158 -3.88 -6.58 7.03
C ASN A 158 -2.50 -5.94 7.25
N GLU A 159 -1.43 -6.71 7.13
CA GLU A 159 -0.05 -6.19 7.20
C GLU A 159 0.20 -5.14 6.12
N LYS A 160 -0.21 -5.45 4.89
CA LYS A 160 -0.08 -4.51 3.78
C LYS A 160 -0.89 -3.25 3.99
N TRP A 161 -2.13 -3.37 4.45
CA TRP A 161 -3.00 -2.24 4.76
C TRP A 161 -2.36 -1.30 5.81
N VAL A 162 -1.79 -1.87 6.89
CA VAL A 162 -1.06 -1.10 7.92
C VAL A 162 0.16 -0.41 7.32
N ILE A 163 0.95 -1.12 6.49
CA ILE A 163 2.14 -0.54 5.85
C ILE A 163 1.75 0.63 4.93
N ASP A 164 0.71 0.46 4.12
CA ASP A 164 0.27 1.47 3.17
C ASP A 164 -0.30 2.71 3.89
N ASN A 165 -1.10 2.51 4.95
CA ASN A 165 -1.57 3.62 5.80
C ASN A 165 -0.42 4.35 6.51
N ASN A 166 0.57 3.62 7.01
CA ASN A 166 1.74 4.23 7.65
C ASN A 166 2.58 5.06 6.65
N LYS A 167 2.68 4.63 5.39
CA LYS A 167 3.35 5.42 4.36
C LYS A 167 2.63 6.75 4.09
N MET A 168 1.30 6.72 4.00
CA MET A 168 0.51 7.94 3.84
C MET A 168 0.64 8.86 5.05
N ALA A 169 0.56 8.31 6.26
CA ALA A 169 0.72 9.07 7.50
C ALA A 169 2.12 9.70 7.60
N ALA A 170 3.18 8.98 7.26
CA ALA A 170 4.54 9.49 7.25
C ALA A 170 4.72 10.65 6.25
N SER A 171 4.19 10.51 5.03
CA SER A 171 4.20 11.59 4.02
C SER A 171 3.46 12.83 4.51
N THR A 172 2.32 12.65 5.18
CA THR A 172 1.55 13.74 5.76
C THR A 172 2.28 14.40 6.94
N SER A 173 2.97 13.61 7.78
CA SER A 173 3.76 14.15 8.91
C SER A 173 4.89 15.07 8.44
N VAL A 174 5.67 14.63 7.45
CA VAL A 174 6.72 15.47 6.85
C VAL A 174 6.14 16.77 6.28
N PHE A 175 5.01 16.67 5.58
CA PHE A 175 4.32 17.85 5.07
C PHE A 175 3.91 18.83 6.16
N ILE A 176 3.37 18.33 7.29
CA ILE A 176 2.95 19.16 8.43
C ILE A 176 4.16 19.81 9.10
N GLU A 177 5.29 19.09 9.26
CA GLU A 177 6.52 19.61 9.84
C GLU A 177 7.12 20.74 8.99
N ASP A 178 7.23 20.55 7.67
CA ASP A 178 7.70 21.59 6.75
C ASP A 178 6.83 22.84 6.81
N ARG A 179 5.52 22.63 6.91
CA ARG A 179 4.57 23.73 7.01
C ARG A 179 4.64 24.46 8.33
N LEU A 180 4.78 23.73 9.45
CA LEU A 180 4.93 24.35 10.79
C LEU A 180 6.13 25.28 10.80
N SER A 181 7.25 24.84 10.26
CA SER A 181 8.47 25.66 10.13
C SER A 181 8.26 26.93 9.29
N ALA A 182 7.50 26.82 8.18
CA ALA A 182 7.18 27.99 7.36
C ALA A 182 6.27 28.99 8.09
N ILE A 183 5.25 28.50 8.80
CA ILE A 183 4.32 29.33 9.60
C ILE A 183 5.07 30.00 10.75
N GLU A 184 5.98 29.32 11.46
CA GLU A 184 6.79 29.92 12.52
C GLU A 184 7.67 31.07 12.00
N ALA A 185 8.26 30.89 10.81
CA ALA A 185 9.06 31.95 10.19
C ALA A 185 8.20 33.17 9.81
N GLU A 186 6.96 32.95 9.37
CA GLU A 186 6.00 34.00 9.00
C GLU A 186 5.45 34.72 10.24
N LEU A 187 5.12 33.97 11.30
CA LEU A 187 4.70 34.52 12.60
C LEU A 187 5.75 35.48 13.19
N ASN A 188 7.03 35.08 13.16
CA ASN A 188 8.14 35.91 13.64
C ASN A 188 8.25 37.23 12.83
N LYS A 189 7.98 37.22 11.52
CA LYS A 189 7.94 38.45 10.71
C LYS A 189 6.77 39.36 11.10
N VAL A 190 5.59 38.79 11.34
CA VAL A 190 4.40 39.52 11.74
C VAL A 190 4.57 40.14 13.13
N ASP A 191 5.08 39.38 14.10
CA ASP A 191 5.38 39.91 15.46
C ASP A 191 6.38 41.07 15.45
N ASN A 192 7.42 40.96 14.64
CA ASN A 192 8.36 42.07 14.45
C ASN A 192 7.70 43.30 13.80
N THR A 193 6.79 43.08 12.86
CA THR A 193 6.04 44.17 12.20
C THR A 193 5.09 44.85 13.18
N ILE A 194 4.34 44.05 13.99
CA ILE A 194 3.42 44.57 15.02
C ILE A 194 4.20 45.35 16.10
N THR A 195 5.36 44.85 16.55
CA THR A 195 6.20 45.48 17.54
C THR A 195 6.75 46.81 17.03
N ASN A 196 7.21 46.88 15.78
CA ASN A 196 7.66 48.10 15.13
C ASN A 196 6.50 49.09 14.89
N TYR A 197 5.31 48.63 14.57
CA TYR A 197 4.13 49.48 14.41
C TYR A 197 3.67 50.08 15.73
N LYS A 198 3.62 49.30 16.82
CA LYS A 198 3.32 49.77 18.18
C LYS A 198 4.35 50.76 18.68
N ALA A 199 5.65 50.60 18.35
CA ALA A 199 6.70 51.51 18.73
C ALA A 199 6.65 52.86 17.96
N LYS A 200 6.20 52.84 16.70
CA LYS A 200 6.06 54.05 15.86
C LYS A 200 4.83 54.88 16.16
N ASN A 201 3.73 54.25 16.53
CA ASN A 201 2.44 54.93 16.77
C ASN A 201 2.15 54.95 18.27
N LYS A 202 2.56 56.03 18.97
CA LYS A 202 2.13 56.32 20.36
C LYS A 202 0.60 56.44 20.35
N MET A 203 -0.14 55.37 20.68
CA MET A 203 -1.61 55.35 20.67
C MET A 203 -2.19 56.04 21.91
N PRO A 204 -3.01 57.09 21.74
CA PRO A 204 -3.86 57.61 22.81
C PRO A 204 -5.21 56.84 22.87
N SER A 205 -5.92 56.93 23.98
CA SER A 205 -7.20 56.30 24.28
C SER A 205 -8.29 56.62 23.25
N VAL A 206 -9.06 55.59 22.85
CA VAL A 206 -9.87 55.56 21.63
C VAL A 206 -11.37 55.54 21.95
N ASP A 207 -12.12 56.39 21.27
CA ASP A 207 -13.62 56.49 21.25
C ASP A 207 -14.30 55.20 20.70
N GLU A 208 -15.58 54.96 21.02
CA GLU A 208 -16.31 53.74 20.66
C GLU A 208 -16.33 53.43 19.15
N ALA A 209 -16.42 54.44 18.30
CA ALA A 209 -16.37 54.28 16.84
C ALA A 209 -15.02 53.77 16.37
N SER A 210 -13.93 54.25 16.97
CA SER A 210 -12.56 53.81 16.74
C SER A 210 -12.31 52.40 17.24
N LYS A 211 -12.96 51.99 18.34
CA LYS A 211 -12.94 50.57 18.82
C LYS A 211 -13.61 49.62 17.84
N MET A 212 -14.72 50.04 17.24
CA MET A 212 -15.45 49.24 16.23
C MET A 212 -14.60 49.05 14.97
N TYR A 213 -13.98 50.12 14.44
CA TYR A 213 -13.10 50.00 13.25
C TYR A 213 -11.81 49.23 13.56
N THR A 214 -11.29 49.37 14.77
CA THR A 214 -10.10 48.60 15.20
C THR A 214 -10.44 47.12 15.34
N SER A 215 -11.61 46.77 15.87
CA SER A 215 -12.09 45.38 15.92
C SER A 215 -12.28 44.83 14.52
N GLN A 216 -12.93 45.59 13.62
CA GLN A 216 -13.13 45.19 12.23
C GLN A 216 -11.80 45.03 11.49
N ALA A 217 -10.82 45.90 11.68
CA ALA A 217 -9.49 45.76 11.11
C ALA A 217 -8.77 44.51 11.64
N SER A 218 -8.93 44.20 12.93
CA SER A 218 -8.37 42.99 13.54
C SER A 218 -9.02 41.72 12.97
N ASP A 219 -10.33 41.73 12.72
CA ASP A 219 -11.06 40.61 12.13
C ASP A 219 -10.63 40.36 10.68
N ILE A 220 -10.50 41.43 9.88
CA ILE A 220 -10.02 41.38 8.51
C ILE A 220 -8.56 40.85 8.49
N ALA A 221 -7.70 41.36 9.37
CA ALA A 221 -6.33 40.90 9.49
C ALA A 221 -6.22 39.41 9.86
N ARG A 222 -7.16 38.90 10.68
CA ARG A 222 -7.24 37.47 11.01
C ARG A 222 -7.69 36.66 9.79
N GLN A 223 -8.66 37.16 9.04
CA GLN A 223 -9.14 36.54 7.80
C GLN A 223 -8.01 36.48 6.74
N ILE A 224 -7.24 37.55 6.57
CA ILE A 224 -6.10 37.58 5.65
C ILE A 224 -5.08 36.48 6.04
N ARG A 225 -4.69 36.39 7.32
CA ARG A 225 -3.76 35.36 7.78
C ARG A 225 -4.27 33.95 7.55
N GLU A 226 -5.56 33.72 7.75
CA GLU A 226 -6.18 32.41 7.45
C GLU A 226 -6.10 32.07 5.95
N LEU A 227 -6.42 33.02 5.09
CA LEU A 227 -6.34 32.86 3.64
C LEU A 227 -4.89 32.68 3.15
N GLU A 228 -3.94 33.45 3.70
CA GLU A 228 -2.50 33.30 3.42
C GLU A 228 -1.97 31.94 3.84
N SER A 229 -2.43 31.46 5.00
CA SER A 229 -2.14 30.12 5.48
C SER A 229 -2.61 29.04 4.49
N GLN A 230 -3.84 29.14 4.01
CA GLN A 230 -4.40 28.23 3.00
C GLN A 230 -3.66 28.34 1.66
N LEU A 231 -3.32 29.56 1.24
CA LEU A 231 -2.55 29.82 0.03
C LEU A 231 -1.15 29.18 0.09
N SER A 232 -0.48 29.30 1.22
CA SER A 232 0.82 28.68 1.45
C SER A 232 0.78 27.16 1.26
N VAL A 233 -0.28 26.49 1.78
CA VAL A 233 -0.49 25.04 1.58
C VAL A 233 -0.74 24.71 0.12
N ALA A 234 -1.61 25.48 -0.52
CA ALA A 234 -1.93 25.22 -1.93
C ALA A 234 -0.68 25.39 -2.81
N LYS A 235 0.13 26.43 -2.59
CA LYS A 235 1.40 26.66 -3.28
C LYS A 235 2.42 25.56 -2.98
N TYR A 236 2.52 25.11 -1.73
CA TYR A 236 3.39 23.97 -1.39
C TYR A 236 2.99 22.71 -2.14
N LEU A 237 1.69 22.35 -2.13
CA LEU A 237 1.18 21.18 -2.84
C LEU A 237 1.46 21.27 -4.35
N ARG A 238 1.23 22.44 -4.94
CA ARG A 238 1.56 22.74 -6.32
C ARG A 238 3.05 22.50 -6.64
N ASN A 239 3.93 23.06 -5.81
CA ASN A 239 5.38 22.93 -5.97
C ASN A 239 5.84 21.49 -5.76
N PHE A 240 5.28 20.79 -4.78
CA PHE A 240 5.53 19.38 -4.57
C PHE A 240 5.20 18.55 -5.82
N MET A 241 4.04 18.82 -6.43
CA MET A 241 3.64 18.12 -7.65
C MET A 241 4.48 18.50 -8.85
N ALA A 242 4.93 19.76 -8.97
CA ALA A 242 5.79 20.21 -10.05
C ALA A 242 7.21 19.62 -9.97
N ASN A 243 7.75 19.47 -8.75
CA ASN A 243 9.12 18.99 -8.52
C ASN A 243 9.21 17.46 -8.45
N SER A 244 8.11 16.76 -8.23
CA SER A 244 8.08 15.29 -8.22
C SER A 244 8.19 14.78 -9.66
N VAL A 245 9.41 14.50 -10.10
CA VAL A 245 9.73 14.03 -11.47
C VAL A 245 9.10 12.66 -11.76
N ASP A 246 8.91 11.85 -10.71
CA ASP A 246 8.30 10.53 -10.83
C ASP A 246 6.82 10.56 -10.44
N ASN A 247 5.94 10.09 -11.34
CA ASN A 247 4.52 9.82 -11.06
C ASN A 247 4.30 8.69 -10.01
N ASN A 248 5.34 8.34 -9.26
CA ASN A 248 5.35 7.24 -8.28
C ASN A 248 5.41 7.70 -6.82
N THR A 249 5.28 9.01 -6.59
CA THR A 249 5.36 9.59 -5.25
C THR A 249 3.96 9.83 -4.69
N LEU A 250 3.73 9.40 -3.44
CA LEU A 250 2.49 9.70 -2.73
C LEU A 250 2.37 11.21 -2.52
N ILE A 251 1.19 11.75 -2.81
CA ILE A 251 0.88 13.16 -2.60
C ILE A 251 0.48 13.35 -1.13
N PRO A 252 1.09 14.30 -0.39
CA PRO A 252 0.68 14.62 0.97
C PRO A 252 -0.79 15.05 1.04
N LEU A 253 -1.51 14.62 2.06
CA LEU A 253 -2.88 15.07 2.28
C LEU A 253 -2.87 16.57 2.64
N PRO A 254 -3.63 17.40 1.90
CA PRO A 254 -3.59 18.86 2.06
C PRO A 254 -4.38 19.32 3.30
N SER A 255 -3.87 18.99 4.49
CA SER A 255 -4.43 19.46 5.76
C SER A 255 -4.36 20.99 5.82
N GLY A 256 -5.54 21.64 5.85
CA GLY A 256 -5.64 23.11 5.94
C GLY A 256 -5.92 23.82 4.61
N ILE A 257 -6.20 23.10 3.53
CA ILE A 257 -6.95 23.63 2.39
C ILE A 257 -8.43 23.29 2.63
N ASN A 258 -9.28 24.32 2.56
CA ASN A 258 -10.72 24.15 2.77
C ASN A 258 -11.39 23.66 1.48
N SER A 259 -10.84 22.56 0.90
CA SER A 259 -11.36 21.96 -0.33
C SER A 259 -11.45 20.44 -0.17
N THR A 260 -12.68 19.97 0.05
CA THR A 260 -12.99 18.52 0.10
C THR A 260 -12.69 17.83 -1.24
N ALA A 261 -12.85 18.55 -2.35
CA ALA A 261 -12.57 18.03 -3.69
C ALA A 261 -11.10 17.67 -3.86
N ILE A 262 -10.17 18.57 -3.51
CA ILE A 262 -8.73 18.33 -3.61
C ILE A 262 -8.33 17.16 -2.68
N SER A 263 -8.85 17.15 -1.44
CA SER A 263 -8.55 16.08 -0.48
C SER A 263 -9.01 14.71 -0.97
N SER A 264 -10.21 14.63 -1.56
CA SER A 264 -10.72 13.39 -2.15
C SER A 264 -9.91 12.94 -3.36
N GLN A 265 -9.55 13.85 -4.26
CA GLN A 265 -8.74 13.55 -5.43
C GLN A 265 -7.34 13.04 -5.03
N VAL A 266 -6.70 13.66 -4.03
CA VAL A 266 -5.40 13.23 -3.51
C VAL A 266 -5.48 11.84 -2.87
N THR A 267 -6.52 11.57 -2.09
CA THR A 267 -6.74 10.26 -1.48
C THR A 267 -6.91 9.18 -2.54
N GLU A 268 -7.72 9.44 -3.54
CA GLU A 268 -7.96 8.49 -4.64
C GLU A 268 -6.71 8.25 -5.47
N TYR A 269 -5.95 9.29 -5.80
CA TYR A 269 -4.65 9.17 -6.47
C TYR A 269 -3.70 8.28 -5.67
N ASN A 270 -3.56 8.52 -4.36
CA ASN A 270 -2.70 7.73 -3.50
C ASN A 270 -3.11 6.26 -3.46
N ASN A 271 -4.40 5.97 -3.39
CA ASN A 271 -4.93 4.60 -3.43
C ASN A 271 -4.64 3.91 -4.77
N LEU A 272 -4.85 4.60 -5.90
CA LEU A 272 -4.52 4.07 -7.22
C LEU A 272 -3.02 3.81 -7.37
N LEU A 273 -2.17 4.69 -6.84
CA LEU A 273 -0.72 4.53 -6.87
C LEU A 273 -0.27 3.31 -6.06
N LEU A 274 -0.82 3.12 -4.86
CA LEU A 274 -0.53 1.95 -4.04
C LEU A 274 -0.99 0.66 -4.72
N ASN A 275 -2.15 0.68 -5.37
CA ASN A 275 -2.66 -0.45 -6.14
C ASN A 275 -1.75 -0.79 -7.34
N ARG A 276 -1.34 0.23 -8.11
CA ARG A 276 -0.38 0.06 -9.20
C ARG A 276 0.93 -0.56 -8.72
N ASN A 277 1.50 -0.04 -7.64
CA ASN A 277 2.75 -0.54 -7.07
C ASN A 277 2.63 -1.98 -6.58
N SER A 278 1.47 -2.36 -6.02
CA SER A 278 1.17 -3.74 -5.66
C SER A 278 1.12 -4.66 -6.87
N LEU A 279 0.50 -4.20 -7.95
CA LEU A 279 0.38 -4.98 -9.18
C LEU A 279 1.75 -5.17 -9.85
N ILE A 280 2.62 -4.16 -9.83
CA ILE A 280 3.99 -4.26 -10.33
C ILE A 280 4.80 -5.29 -9.53
N ALA A 281 4.64 -5.33 -8.21
CA ALA A 281 5.37 -6.28 -7.36
C ALA A 281 5.07 -7.74 -7.67
N VAL A 282 3.87 -8.05 -8.21
CA VAL A 282 3.44 -9.43 -8.55
C VAL A 282 3.36 -9.68 -10.05
N SER A 283 3.57 -8.67 -10.89
CA SER A 283 3.53 -8.75 -12.35
C SER A 283 4.67 -7.93 -12.97
N SER A 284 4.65 -7.72 -14.27
CA SER A 284 5.61 -6.88 -14.96
C SER A 284 5.01 -5.50 -15.26
N GLU A 285 5.83 -4.46 -15.37
CA GLU A 285 5.43 -3.14 -15.89
C GLU A 285 4.79 -3.19 -17.28
N LYS A 286 5.03 -4.27 -18.02
CA LYS A 286 4.42 -4.51 -19.34
C LYS A 286 2.97 -5.01 -19.26
N ASN A 287 2.47 -5.30 -18.08
CA ASN A 287 1.08 -5.73 -17.89
C ASN A 287 0.12 -4.61 -18.35
N PRO A 288 -0.87 -4.91 -19.21
CA PRO A 288 -1.86 -3.92 -19.67
C PRO A 288 -2.54 -3.18 -18.52
N MET A 289 -2.94 -3.86 -17.45
CA MET A 289 -3.56 -3.23 -16.29
C MET A 289 -2.63 -2.23 -15.58
N VAL A 290 -1.32 -2.46 -15.58
CA VAL A 290 -0.34 -1.51 -15.00
C VAL A 290 -0.27 -0.26 -15.86
N LYS A 291 -0.36 -0.40 -17.19
CA LYS A 291 -0.40 0.74 -18.12
C LYS A 291 -1.68 1.56 -17.98
N ASP A 292 -2.83 0.90 -17.91
CA ASP A 292 -4.13 1.57 -17.73
C ASP A 292 -4.16 2.35 -16.41
N LEU A 293 -3.60 1.79 -15.32
CA LEU A 293 -3.46 2.48 -14.05
C LEU A 293 -2.48 3.66 -14.14
N ALA A 294 -1.40 3.54 -14.90
CA ALA A 294 -0.45 4.62 -15.09
C ALA A 294 -1.07 5.80 -15.88
N GLU A 295 -1.88 5.53 -16.90
CA GLU A 295 -2.64 6.54 -17.65
C GLU A 295 -3.69 7.22 -16.73
N SER A 296 -4.42 6.45 -15.93
CA SER A 296 -5.38 6.97 -14.97
C SER A 296 -4.71 7.86 -13.91
N LEU A 297 -3.55 7.46 -13.39
CA LEU A 297 -2.75 8.25 -12.46
C LEU A 297 -2.26 9.55 -13.08
N ALA A 298 -1.81 9.53 -14.33
CA ALA A 298 -1.39 10.74 -15.05
C ALA A 298 -2.56 11.72 -15.25
N ALA A 299 -3.72 11.22 -15.66
CA ALA A 299 -4.93 12.02 -15.80
C ALA A 299 -5.39 12.62 -14.48
N MET A 300 -5.40 11.83 -13.41
CA MET A 300 -5.79 12.29 -12.08
C MET A 300 -4.80 13.32 -11.52
N ARG A 301 -3.49 13.11 -11.72
CA ARG A 301 -2.47 14.10 -11.34
C ARG A 301 -2.70 15.43 -12.03
N ALA A 302 -2.98 15.44 -13.34
CA ALA A 302 -3.30 16.66 -14.10
C ALA A 302 -4.55 17.35 -13.55
N ALA A 303 -5.60 16.58 -13.19
CA ALA A 303 -6.80 17.11 -12.58
C ALA A 303 -6.54 17.74 -11.20
N ILE A 304 -5.71 17.11 -10.36
CA ILE A 304 -5.31 17.66 -9.06
C ILE A 304 -4.53 18.97 -9.25
N VAL A 305 -3.56 19.01 -10.16
CA VAL A 305 -2.80 20.24 -10.48
C VAL A 305 -3.75 21.37 -10.88
N SER A 306 -4.68 21.10 -11.79
CA SER A 306 -5.68 22.08 -12.21
C SER A 306 -6.57 22.56 -11.06
N SER A 307 -6.99 21.64 -10.20
CA SER A 307 -7.80 21.97 -9.00
C SER A 307 -7.02 22.83 -8.02
N VAL A 308 -5.74 22.54 -7.81
CA VAL A 308 -4.84 23.33 -6.94
C VAL A 308 -4.55 24.69 -7.54
N ASP A 309 -4.29 24.80 -8.85
CA ASP A 309 -4.07 26.07 -9.53
C ASP A 309 -5.32 27.00 -9.43
N ASN A 310 -6.50 26.43 -9.61
CA ASN A 310 -7.76 27.17 -9.43
C ASN A 310 -7.93 27.62 -7.97
N GLN A 311 -7.58 26.76 -7.01
CA GLN A 311 -7.64 27.13 -5.59
C GLN A 311 -6.66 28.24 -5.24
N VAL A 312 -5.43 28.20 -5.78
CA VAL A 312 -4.41 29.26 -5.61
C VAL A 312 -4.96 30.57 -6.14
N ALA A 313 -5.48 30.60 -7.38
CA ALA A 313 -6.05 31.80 -7.99
C ALA A 313 -7.20 32.38 -7.15
N THR A 314 -8.12 31.52 -6.68
CA THR A 314 -9.24 31.92 -5.85
C THR A 314 -8.78 32.52 -4.52
N LEU A 315 -7.79 31.91 -3.86
CA LEU A 315 -7.23 32.42 -2.60
C LEU A 315 -6.50 33.74 -2.79
N GLU A 316 -5.73 33.89 -3.88
CA GLU A 316 -5.05 35.16 -4.20
C GLU A 316 -6.06 36.30 -4.44
N GLU A 317 -7.17 36.02 -5.12
CA GLU A 317 -8.25 37.00 -5.32
C GLU A 317 -8.94 37.37 -4.01
N GLN A 318 -9.25 36.39 -3.16
CA GLN A 318 -9.84 36.62 -1.84
C GLN A 318 -8.93 37.46 -0.92
N ILE A 319 -7.62 37.19 -0.94
CA ILE A 319 -6.62 37.96 -0.18
C ILE A 319 -6.58 39.40 -0.70
N ALA A 320 -6.51 39.60 -2.01
CA ALA A 320 -6.50 40.94 -2.61
C ALA A 320 -7.74 41.75 -2.23
N PHE A 321 -8.92 41.09 -2.24
CA PHE A 321 -10.17 41.73 -1.80
C PHE A 321 -10.13 42.09 -0.29
N ALA A 322 -9.67 41.15 0.56
CA ALA A 322 -9.56 41.40 2.00
C ALA A 322 -8.55 42.51 2.35
N VAL A 323 -7.41 42.58 1.64
CA VAL A 323 -6.42 43.65 1.77
C VAL A 323 -7.00 45.00 1.35
N THR A 324 -7.82 45.05 0.29
CA THR A 324 -8.52 46.25 -0.13
C THR A 324 -9.50 46.73 0.98
N GLN A 325 -10.25 45.81 1.58
CA GLN A 325 -11.13 46.12 2.71
C GLN A 325 -10.35 46.60 3.95
N GLN A 326 -9.21 45.99 4.24
CA GLN A 326 -8.34 46.42 5.33
C GLN A 326 -7.88 47.86 5.11
N THR A 327 -7.37 48.18 3.93
CA THR A 327 -6.93 49.54 3.59
C THR A 327 -8.06 50.56 3.70
N GLN A 328 -9.27 50.21 3.25
CA GLN A 328 -10.45 51.08 3.41
C GLN A 328 -10.80 51.31 4.89
N THR A 329 -10.71 50.29 5.73
CA THR A 329 -10.98 50.35 7.16
C THR A 329 -9.93 51.20 7.88
N GLU A 330 -8.65 51.01 7.55
CA GLU A 330 -7.51 51.81 8.06
C GLU A 330 -7.64 53.28 7.66
N ASN A 331 -8.03 53.58 6.43
CA ASN A 331 -8.33 54.96 5.98
C ASN A 331 -9.47 55.61 6.77
N LYS A 332 -10.52 54.84 7.12
CA LYS A 332 -11.61 55.34 7.99
C LYS A 332 -11.14 55.59 9.42
N ILE A 333 -10.26 54.78 9.94
CA ILE A 333 -9.59 55.03 11.25
C ILE A 333 -8.76 56.31 11.18
N ALA A 334 -7.97 56.49 10.10
CA ALA A 334 -7.14 57.69 9.93
C ALA A 334 -7.89 58.98 9.68
N GLN A 335 -9.08 58.87 9.03
CA GLN A 335 -9.97 60.02 8.75
C GLN A 335 -10.88 60.39 9.92
N ASN A 336 -10.95 59.59 10.99
CA ASN A 336 -11.67 59.87 12.21
C ASN A 336 -10.65 60.34 13.29
N PRO A 337 -10.04 61.51 13.12
CA PRO A 337 -9.20 62.05 14.18
C PRO A 337 -10.11 62.27 15.37
N SER A 338 -9.73 61.73 16.52
CA SER A 338 -10.32 62.12 17.79
C SER A 338 -10.48 63.62 17.80
N GLN A 339 -11.71 64.12 17.77
CA GLN A 339 -11.96 65.50 18.13
C GLN A 339 -11.43 65.67 19.54
N ALA A 340 -10.36 66.42 19.63
CA ALA A 340 -9.74 66.81 20.88
C ALA A 340 -10.72 67.68 21.69
#